data_ff54669974b75e7c1b4ef3dcc5c042b2
#
_entry.id   ff54669974b75e7c1b4ef3dcc5c042b2
#
_cell.length_a   1.000
_cell.length_b   1.000
_cell.length_c   1.000
_cell.angle_alpha   90.00
_cell.angle_beta   90.00
_cell.angle_gamma   90.00
#
_symmetry.space_group_name_H-M   'P 1'
#
loop_
_entity.id
_entity.type
_entity.pdbx_description
1 polymer ?
#
loop_
_entity_poly.entity_id
_entity_poly.type
_entity_poly.pdbx_seq_one_letter_code
_entity_poly.pdbx_strand_id
1 'polypeptide(L)'
;IEDLMEYAVEEPEVNMLCLYLEGVRHGRRFMNVLKRARELGKPVIIHASGMSKKGAIAAASHTGNLASSRNVYKAVCEKYGVVLVESIDEFLCAANVLSAWHGHMPKGGRIAAVNGSGGENAVCADLGELYDVPMPDLQPETIAKLKAVLPEFASPRNPLDMTAITSDTDKVCIDTLTVLGQDPNIDAIAFTIAQFNEPNEKDRQQAEVFGESLNERYARPCIKYEQTEGAVPVMVIPQVEDRRDFEWRMKLKAAGIPILATSHIGYKVLGNICRFLNYKEDEHLLVNAAPEAPLTGEVISHTEAESKAILAKAGIPFPKQCIVGGKAELPSVLAGFTFPIVMKISSPDIAHKTESGGVKLGIGSLTEAQTAFDEILASCRSYKPDAHLDGVLVQEMAAAGTEMIVGVSSDRQFGPMLLVGMGGVFVEVFKDMATAPCPVCKAEALNMINSLKAVKLLDGYRGSKPCDKEALAEIMVRVSEYAAANRSTLKELDMNPVIVYEQGKGAIAVDALLVEQK
;
A
#
# COMPACT_ATOMS: atom_id res chain seq x y z
N ILE A 1 15.85 -19.22 -2.99
CA ILE A 1 14.39 -19.42 -2.82
C ILE A 1 13.66 -19.41 -4.16
N GLU A 2 14.08 -18.59 -5.12
CA GLU A 2 13.40 -18.39 -6.40
C GLU A 2 13.28 -19.69 -7.20
N ASP A 3 14.32 -20.54 -7.23
CA ASP A 3 14.28 -21.85 -7.93
C ASP A 3 13.20 -22.78 -7.36
N LEU A 4 13.03 -22.77 -6.03
CA LEU A 4 11.99 -23.55 -5.37
C LEU A 4 10.59 -23.00 -5.65
N MET A 5 10.45 -21.67 -5.70
CA MET A 5 9.18 -21.03 -6.00
C MET A 5 8.75 -21.28 -7.45
N GLU A 6 9.68 -21.15 -8.41
CA GLU A 6 9.44 -21.43 -9.83
C GLU A 6 8.97 -22.87 -10.05
N TYR A 7 9.57 -23.83 -9.34
CA TYR A 7 9.13 -25.21 -9.38
C TYR A 7 7.75 -25.38 -8.72
N ALA A 8 7.61 -24.92 -7.47
CA ALA A 8 6.40 -25.15 -6.68
C ALA A 8 5.15 -24.48 -7.28
N VAL A 9 5.29 -23.33 -7.94
CA VAL A 9 4.16 -22.62 -8.53
C VAL A 9 3.50 -23.39 -9.66
N GLU A 10 4.26 -24.20 -10.41
CA GLU A 10 3.76 -25.03 -11.52
C GLU A 10 3.21 -26.39 -11.05
N GLU A 11 3.55 -26.86 -9.84
CA GLU A 11 3.08 -28.15 -9.34
C GLU A 11 1.56 -28.15 -9.07
N PRO A 12 0.78 -29.05 -9.70
CA PRO A 12 -0.68 -29.09 -9.54
C PRO A 12 -1.16 -29.33 -8.09
N GLU A 13 -0.38 -30.05 -7.29
CA GLU A 13 -0.69 -30.38 -5.90
C GLU A 13 -0.41 -29.24 -4.93
N VAL A 14 0.33 -28.19 -5.37
CA VAL A 14 0.60 -27.00 -4.58
C VAL A 14 -0.52 -25.98 -4.77
N ASN A 15 -1.31 -25.77 -3.75
CA ASN A 15 -2.48 -24.88 -3.80
C ASN A 15 -2.18 -23.44 -3.36
N MET A 16 -1.09 -23.22 -2.62
CA MET A 16 -0.61 -21.89 -2.22
C MET A 16 0.89 -21.93 -1.91
N LEU A 17 1.52 -20.77 -1.90
CA LEU A 17 2.91 -20.59 -1.49
C LEU A 17 2.97 -19.85 -0.14
N CYS A 18 3.61 -20.47 0.84
CA CYS A 18 3.85 -19.87 2.16
C CYS A 18 5.36 -19.61 2.31
N LEU A 19 5.76 -18.34 2.32
CA LEU A 19 7.16 -17.93 2.25
C LEU A 19 7.60 -17.22 3.53
N TYR A 20 8.56 -17.81 4.24
CA TYR A 20 9.33 -17.14 5.28
C TYR A 20 10.64 -16.64 4.65
N LEU A 21 10.81 -15.31 4.54
CA LEU A 21 11.91 -14.72 3.79
C LEU A 21 12.87 -13.93 4.70
N GLU A 22 14.16 -14.17 4.53
CA GLU A 22 15.24 -13.33 5.07
C GLU A 22 15.84 -12.38 4.00
N GLY A 23 15.46 -12.56 2.74
CA GLY A 23 15.85 -11.75 1.60
C GLY A 23 15.55 -12.44 0.28
N VAL A 24 15.56 -11.66 -0.78
CA VAL A 24 15.38 -12.10 -2.17
C VAL A 24 16.70 -11.86 -2.91
N ARG A 25 17.20 -12.85 -3.64
CA ARG A 25 18.46 -12.71 -4.41
C ARG A 25 18.22 -12.18 -5.82
N HIS A 26 17.17 -12.68 -6.47
CA HIS A 26 16.83 -12.36 -7.84
C HIS A 26 15.40 -11.80 -7.90
N GLY A 27 15.24 -10.51 -7.58
CA GLY A 27 13.94 -9.84 -7.48
C GLY A 27 13.09 -9.97 -8.74
N ARG A 28 13.73 -9.98 -9.94
CA ARG A 28 13.03 -10.19 -11.20
C ARG A 28 12.36 -11.56 -11.27
N ARG A 29 13.08 -12.63 -10.97
CA ARG A 29 12.55 -14.00 -10.93
C ARG A 29 11.46 -14.12 -9.87
N PHE A 30 11.72 -13.57 -8.68
CA PHE A 30 10.76 -13.56 -7.58
C PHE A 30 9.42 -12.93 -8.00
N MET A 31 9.44 -11.71 -8.55
CA MET A 31 8.22 -11.03 -9.01
C MET A 31 7.52 -11.75 -10.16
N ASN A 32 8.28 -12.41 -11.06
CA ASN A 32 7.69 -13.25 -12.12
C ASN A 32 6.91 -14.43 -11.52
N VAL A 33 7.43 -15.06 -10.46
CA VAL A 33 6.70 -16.15 -9.78
C VAL A 33 5.45 -15.61 -9.07
N LEU A 34 5.50 -14.43 -8.45
CA LEU A 34 4.31 -13.82 -7.84
C LEU A 34 3.21 -13.59 -8.90
N LYS A 35 3.60 -13.05 -10.07
CA LYS A 35 2.69 -12.90 -11.21
C LYS A 35 2.13 -14.25 -11.64
N ARG A 36 2.98 -15.27 -11.81
CA ARG A 36 2.57 -16.61 -12.23
C ARG A 36 1.63 -17.28 -11.22
N ALA A 37 1.90 -17.14 -9.93
CA ALA A 37 1.01 -17.62 -8.88
C ALA A 37 -0.39 -16.99 -8.99
N ARG A 38 -0.45 -15.68 -9.29
CA ARG A 38 -1.69 -14.95 -9.52
C ARG A 38 -2.46 -15.49 -10.73
N GLU A 39 -1.79 -15.68 -11.88
CA GLU A 39 -2.36 -16.27 -13.10
C GLU A 39 -2.96 -17.66 -12.86
N LEU A 40 -2.34 -18.44 -11.97
CA LEU A 40 -2.80 -19.79 -11.60
C LEU A 40 -3.83 -19.80 -10.46
N GLY A 41 -4.19 -18.63 -9.93
CA GLY A 41 -5.12 -18.51 -8.79
C GLY A 41 -4.57 -19.07 -7.48
N LYS A 42 -3.23 -19.20 -7.35
CA LYS A 42 -2.57 -19.71 -6.14
C LYS A 42 -2.23 -18.57 -5.20
N PRO A 43 -2.81 -18.49 -3.99
CA PRO A 43 -2.45 -17.49 -3.01
C PRO A 43 -0.97 -17.58 -2.62
N VAL A 44 -0.37 -16.41 -2.36
CA VAL A 44 0.99 -16.32 -1.82
C VAL A 44 0.93 -15.57 -0.49
N ILE A 45 1.50 -16.15 0.55
CA ILE A 45 1.63 -15.53 1.87
C ILE A 45 3.12 -15.30 2.13
N ILE A 46 3.48 -14.09 2.53
CA ILE A 46 4.86 -13.72 2.84
C ILE A 46 4.97 -13.20 4.25
N HIS A 47 5.88 -13.80 5.02
CA HIS A 47 6.46 -13.21 6.21
C HIS A 47 7.92 -12.89 5.93
N ALA A 48 8.28 -11.60 5.86
CA ALA A 48 9.65 -11.17 5.63
C ALA A 48 10.28 -10.69 6.95
N SER A 49 11.44 -11.23 7.30
CA SER A 49 12.25 -10.80 8.44
C SER A 49 13.29 -9.76 8.00
N GLY A 50 13.89 -9.04 8.95
CA GLY A 50 14.93 -8.07 8.65
C GLY A 50 14.45 -6.74 8.05
N MET A 51 13.16 -6.43 8.06
CA MET A 51 12.58 -5.22 7.48
C MET A 51 12.84 -3.92 8.29
N SER A 52 13.32 -4.01 9.52
CA SER A 52 13.73 -2.85 10.33
C SER A 52 15.24 -2.63 10.24
N LYS A 53 15.73 -1.42 10.54
CA LYS A 53 17.17 -1.15 10.54
C LYS A 53 17.98 -2.14 11.40
N LYS A 54 17.50 -2.45 12.61
CA LYS A 54 18.16 -3.44 13.49
C LYS A 54 18.00 -4.88 12.97
N GLY A 55 16.82 -5.21 12.45
CA GLY A 55 16.54 -6.51 11.86
C GLY A 55 17.39 -6.76 10.61
N ALA A 56 17.58 -5.76 9.74
CA ALA A 56 18.42 -5.86 8.56
C ALA A 56 19.89 -6.17 8.91
N ILE A 57 20.44 -5.56 9.96
CA ILE A 57 21.79 -5.86 10.45
C ILE A 57 21.87 -7.30 10.97
N ALA A 58 20.87 -7.75 11.71
CA ALA A 58 20.81 -9.12 12.22
C ALA A 58 20.70 -10.15 11.08
N ALA A 59 19.81 -9.92 10.10
CA ALA A 59 19.65 -10.80 8.94
C ALA A 59 20.92 -10.84 8.07
N ALA A 60 21.58 -9.71 7.84
CA ALA A 60 22.80 -9.64 7.06
C ALA A 60 23.96 -10.46 7.64
N SER A 61 24.04 -10.58 8.97
CA SER A 61 25.04 -11.41 9.65
C SER A 61 24.82 -12.91 9.45
N HIS A 62 23.58 -13.34 9.13
CA HIS A 62 23.24 -14.74 8.86
C HIS A 62 23.30 -15.10 7.38
N THR A 63 22.85 -14.22 6.50
CA THR A 63 22.63 -14.57 5.08
C THR A 63 23.55 -13.83 4.12
N GLY A 64 24.28 -12.81 4.60
CA GLY A 64 25.11 -11.95 3.75
C GLY A 64 24.32 -11.00 2.84
N ASN A 65 22.99 -11.03 2.88
CA ASN A 65 22.11 -10.17 2.11
C ASN A 65 21.48 -9.08 2.99
N LEU A 66 21.46 -7.84 2.48
CA LEU A 66 20.67 -6.76 3.06
C LEU A 66 19.23 -6.91 2.58
N ALA A 67 18.30 -7.10 3.49
CA ALA A 67 16.88 -7.10 3.19
C ALA A 67 16.41 -5.71 2.73
N SER A 68 15.47 -5.67 1.79
CA SER A 68 14.77 -4.45 1.41
C SER A 68 13.91 -3.92 2.55
N SER A 69 13.57 -2.63 2.50
CA SER A 69 12.76 -2.01 3.56
C SER A 69 11.33 -2.57 3.61
N ARG A 70 10.66 -2.42 4.77
CA ARG A 70 9.25 -2.79 4.93
C ARG A 70 8.34 -2.19 3.85
N ASN A 71 8.55 -0.92 3.50
CA ASN A 71 7.74 -0.22 2.51
C ASN A 71 7.90 -0.82 1.11
N VAL A 72 9.11 -1.27 0.75
CA VAL A 72 9.37 -1.94 -0.52
C VAL A 72 8.68 -3.30 -0.58
N TYR A 73 8.81 -4.14 0.46
CA TYR A 73 8.09 -5.42 0.51
C TYR A 73 6.58 -5.23 0.45
N LYS A 74 6.05 -4.26 1.22
CA LYS A 74 4.62 -3.92 1.21
C LYS A 74 4.18 -3.53 -0.20
N ALA A 75 4.89 -2.64 -0.87
CA ALA A 75 4.57 -2.18 -2.21
C ALA A 75 4.61 -3.32 -3.26
N VAL A 76 5.61 -4.21 -3.18
CA VAL A 76 5.68 -5.40 -4.05
C VAL A 76 4.50 -6.34 -3.78
N CYS A 77 4.20 -6.63 -2.52
CA CYS A 77 3.07 -7.50 -2.18
C CYS A 77 1.72 -6.91 -2.62
N GLU A 78 1.51 -5.60 -2.45
CA GLU A 78 0.31 -4.91 -2.92
C GLU A 78 0.17 -4.97 -4.44
N LYS A 79 1.26 -4.75 -5.18
CA LYS A 79 1.25 -4.80 -6.64
C LYS A 79 0.88 -6.18 -7.20
N TYR A 80 1.30 -7.25 -6.54
CA TYR A 80 1.05 -8.62 -7.00
C TYR A 80 -0.10 -9.33 -6.25
N GLY A 81 -0.85 -8.62 -5.41
CA GLY A 81 -1.96 -9.20 -4.65
C GLY A 81 -1.51 -10.29 -3.67
N VAL A 82 -0.40 -10.08 -2.99
CA VAL A 82 0.21 -11.04 -2.05
C VAL A 82 -0.21 -10.72 -0.62
N VAL A 83 -0.48 -11.72 0.19
CA VAL A 83 -0.80 -11.58 1.63
C VAL A 83 0.50 -11.38 2.41
N LEU A 84 0.82 -10.15 2.77
CA LEU A 84 1.97 -9.82 3.63
C LEU A 84 1.56 -9.83 5.09
N VAL A 85 2.30 -10.57 5.92
CA VAL A 85 2.08 -10.70 7.36
C VAL A 85 3.32 -10.32 8.17
N GLU A 86 3.11 -9.87 9.41
CA GLU A 86 4.18 -9.31 10.25
C GLU A 86 4.68 -10.24 11.36
N SER A 87 3.93 -11.29 11.66
CA SER A 87 4.29 -12.27 12.70
C SER A 87 4.05 -13.70 12.25
N ILE A 88 4.67 -14.65 12.94
CA ILE A 88 4.47 -16.09 12.70
C ILE A 88 3.02 -16.49 13.01
N ASP A 89 2.39 -15.91 14.04
CA ASP A 89 0.99 -16.18 14.36
C ASP A 89 0.06 -15.74 13.23
N GLU A 90 0.30 -14.56 12.65
CA GLU A 90 -0.43 -14.09 11.46
C GLU A 90 -0.18 -15.01 10.25
N PHE A 91 1.08 -15.44 10.05
CA PHE A 91 1.46 -16.33 8.95
C PHE A 91 0.71 -17.66 9.00
N LEU A 92 0.73 -18.31 10.16
CA LEU A 92 0.02 -19.57 10.37
C LEU A 92 -1.50 -19.40 10.29
N CYS A 93 -2.02 -18.29 10.81
CA CYS A 93 -3.44 -17.96 10.73
C CYS A 93 -3.89 -17.78 9.27
N ALA A 94 -3.17 -16.98 8.48
CA ALA A 94 -3.47 -16.77 7.06
C ALA A 94 -3.39 -18.07 6.26
N ALA A 95 -2.36 -18.89 6.48
CA ALA A 95 -2.21 -20.19 5.84
C ALA A 95 -3.38 -21.14 6.16
N ASN A 96 -3.82 -21.16 7.42
CA ASN A 96 -4.96 -21.97 7.83
C ASN A 96 -6.26 -21.54 7.12
N VAL A 97 -6.52 -20.22 7.02
CA VAL A 97 -7.72 -19.70 6.37
C VAL A 97 -7.72 -20.04 4.89
N LEU A 98 -6.66 -19.67 4.16
CA LEU A 98 -6.59 -19.89 2.71
C LEU A 98 -6.53 -21.37 2.32
N SER A 99 -5.96 -22.23 3.17
CA SER A 99 -5.99 -23.68 2.99
C SER A 99 -7.39 -24.27 3.19
N ALA A 100 -8.11 -23.82 4.22
CA ALA A 100 -9.47 -24.29 4.48
C ALA A 100 -10.45 -23.88 3.39
N TRP A 101 -10.27 -22.69 2.82
CA TRP A 101 -11.10 -22.18 1.73
C TRP A 101 -10.68 -22.68 0.34
N HIS A 102 -9.67 -23.54 0.24
CA HIS A 102 -9.31 -24.12 -1.05
C HIS A 102 -10.50 -24.90 -1.65
N GLY A 103 -10.90 -24.49 -2.87
CA GLY A 103 -12.09 -25.04 -3.53
C GLY A 103 -13.44 -24.38 -3.16
N HIS A 104 -13.47 -23.58 -2.09
CA HIS A 104 -14.65 -22.79 -1.69
C HIS A 104 -14.22 -21.37 -1.28
N MET A 105 -13.43 -20.70 -2.14
CA MET A 105 -12.94 -19.35 -1.90
C MET A 105 -14.08 -18.33 -2.00
N PRO A 106 -14.16 -17.34 -1.07
CA PRO A 106 -15.10 -16.23 -1.20
C PRO A 106 -14.92 -15.48 -2.53
N LYS A 107 -16.01 -14.96 -3.08
CA LYS A 107 -15.98 -14.19 -4.34
C LYS A 107 -15.35 -12.81 -4.19
N GLY A 108 -15.26 -12.31 -2.96
CA GLY A 108 -14.69 -11.03 -2.58
C GLY A 108 -14.49 -10.94 -1.07
N GLY A 109 -14.05 -9.79 -0.59
CA GLY A 109 -13.72 -9.55 0.81
C GLY A 109 -14.79 -8.80 1.60
N ARG A 110 -16.07 -8.88 1.25
CA ARG A 110 -17.17 -8.21 1.97
C ARG A 110 -17.69 -9.15 3.06
N ILE A 111 -17.50 -8.77 4.30
CA ILE A 111 -17.69 -9.64 5.46
C ILE A 111 -18.96 -9.26 6.23
N ALA A 112 -19.79 -10.26 6.58
CA ALA A 112 -20.75 -10.13 7.65
C ALA A 112 -20.11 -10.65 8.95
N ALA A 113 -20.00 -9.80 9.98
CA ALA A 113 -19.55 -10.22 11.30
C ALA A 113 -20.76 -10.55 12.18
N VAL A 114 -20.73 -11.70 12.84
CA VAL A 114 -21.82 -12.20 13.69
C VAL A 114 -21.29 -12.49 15.10
N ASN A 115 -21.91 -11.92 16.10
CA ASN A 115 -21.48 -11.97 17.50
C ASN A 115 -22.63 -12.36 18.43
N GLY A 116 -22.29 -12.84 19.62
CA GLY A 116 -23.24 -13.25 20.65
C GLY A 116 -23.61 -12.14 21.64
N SER A 117 -22.98 -10.97 21.58
CA SER A 117 -23.25 -9.87 22.51
C SER A 117 -22.92 -8.48 21.91
N GLY A 118 -23.60 -7.45 22.40
CA GLY A 118 -23.38 -6.06 21.95
C GLY A 118 -21.97 -5.52 22.25
N GLY A 119 -21.33 -5.97 23.32
CA GLY A 119 -19.94 -5.62 23.62
C GLY A 119 -18.96 -6.18 22.59
N GLU A 120 -19.12 -7.44 22.22
CA GLU A 120 -18.34 -8.09 21.16
C GLU A 120 -18.56 -7.40 19.81
N ASN A 121 -19.79 -7.02 19.53
CA ASN A 121 -20.17 -6.34 18.30
C ASN A 121 -19.43 -5.01 18.12
N ALA A 122 -19.31 -4.23 19.20
CA ALA A 122 -18.55 -2.97 19.18
C ALA A 122 -17.05 -3.22 18.94
N VAL A 123 -16.45 -4.20 19.62
CA VAL A 123 -15.04 -4.58 19.41
C VAL A 123 -14.79 -5.05 17.98
N CYS A 124 -15.70 -5.83 17.41
CA CYS A 124 -15.60 -6.29 16.01
C CYS A 124 -15.67 -5.11 15.02
N ALA A 125 -16.54 -4.13 15.26
CA ALA A 125 -16.62 -2.93 14.44
C ALA A 125 -15.32 -2.11 14.50
N ASP A 126 -14.79 -1.88 15.70
CA ASP A 126 -13.53 -1.16 15.91
C ASP A 126 -12.34 -1.85 15.23
N LEU A 127 -12.23 -3.18 15.37
CA LEU A 127 -11.16 -3.96 14.73
C LEU A 127 -11.34 -4.02 13.21
N GLY A 128 -12.58 -4.08 12.73
CA GLY A 128 -12.90 -4.02 11.31
C GLY A 128 -12.41 -2.72 10.68
N GLU A 129 -12.69 -1.58 11.32
CA GLU A 129 -12.20 -0.28 10.88
C GLU A 129 -10.68 -0.17 10.98
N LEU A 130 -10.08 -0.63 12.09
CA LEU A 130 -8.63 -0.58 12.32
C LEU A 130 -7.83 -1.36 11.26
N TYR A 131 -8.37 -2.47 10.76
CA TYR A 131 -7.68 -3.35 9.81
C TYR A 131 -8.27 -3.37 8.41
N ASP A 132 -9.11 -2.39 8.07
CA ASP A 132 -9.71 -2.24 6.74
C ASP A 132 -10.48 -3.49 6.29
N VAL A 133 -11.22 -4.16 7.19
CA VAL A 133 -12.12 -5.26 6.85
C VAL A 133 -13.44 -4.68 6.34
N PRO A 134 -13.82 -4.91 5.07
CA PRO A 134 -15.05 -4.37 4.52
C PRO A 134 -16.27 -5.02 5.16
N MET A 135 -17.04 -4.27 5.94
CA MET A 135 -18.31 -4.68 6.57
C MET A 135 -19.45 -3.81 6.03
N PRO A 136 -19.98 -4.10 4.83
CA PRO A 136 -21.00 -3.26 4.21
C PRO A 136 -22.33 -3.33 4.96
N ASP A 137 -23.16 -2.30 4.78
CA ASP A 137 -24.55 -2.33 5.23
C ASP A 137 -25.32 -3.44 4.52
N LEU A 138 -26.22 -4.10 5.27
CA LEU A 138 -27.10 -5.13 4.77
C LEU A 138 -28.21 -4.52 3.92
N GLN A 139 -28.70 -5.27 2.93
CA GLN A 139 -29.85 -4.87 2.13
C GLN A 139 -31.13 -4.77 2.99
N PRO A 140 -32.07 -3.87 2.65
CA PRO A 140 -33.34 -3.73 3.39
C PRO A 140 -34.13 -5.04 3.49
N GLU A 141 -34.11 -5.87 2.45
CA GLU A 141 -34.76 -7.17 2.40
C GLU A 141 -34.10 -8.16 3.38
N THR A 142 -32.80 -8.13 3.49
CA THR A 142 -32.01 -8.93 4.47
C THR A 142 -32.37 -8.52 5.89
N ILE A 143 -32.42 -7.21 6.16
CA ILE A 143 -32.83 -6.67 7.45
C ILE A 143 -34.24 -7.12 7.82
N ALA A 144 -35.19 -7.09 6.87
CA ALA A 144 -36.56 -7.53 7.11
C ALA A 144 -36.65 -9.02 7.46
N LYS A 145 -35.89 -9.87 6.74
CA LYS A 145 -35.82 -11.32 7.02
C LYS A 145 -35.18 -11.58 8.38
N LEU A 146 -34.09 -10.88 8.74
CA LEU A 146 -33.44 -11.01 10.04
C LEU A 146 -34.36 -10.64 11.20
N LYS A 147 -35.20 -9.61 11.05
CA LYS A 147 -36.21 -9.25 12.05
C LYS A 147 -37.24 -10.35 12.30
N ALA A 148 -37.50 -11.22 11.33
CA ALA A 148 -38.42 -12.34 11.49
C ALA A 148 -37.75 -13.56 12.17
N VAL A 149 -36.43 -13.65 12.15
CA VAL A 149 -35.65 -14.75 12.73
C VAL A 149 -35.16 -14.43 14.14
N LEU A 150 -34.71 -13.19 14.34
CA LEU A 150 -34.09 -12.75 15.58
C LEU A 150 -35.14 -12.26 16.62
N PRO A 151 -34.80 -12.26 17.93
CA PRO A 151 -35.65 -11.65 18.93
C PRO A 151 -35.97 -10.19 18.62
N GLU A 152 -37.16 -9.71 19.06
CA GLU A 152 -37.67 -8.35 18.76
C GLU A 152 -36.70 -7.23 19.21
N PHE A 153 -35.92 -7.46 20.24
CA PHE A 153 -34.93 -6.49 20.74
C PHE A 153 -33.59 -6.51 20.00
N ALA A 154 -33.37 -7.47 19.10
CA ALA A 154 -32.15 -7.52 18.30
C ALA A 154 -32.10 -6.39 17.25
N SER A 155 -30.91 -5.89 16.96
CA SER A 155 -30.69 -4.85 15.97
C SER A 155 -29.99 -5.44 14.74
N PRO A 156 -30.72 -5.79 13.67
CA PRO A 156 -30.14 -6.40 12.48
C PRO A 156 -29.36 -5.39 11.66
N ARG A 157 -28.06 -5.35 11.86
CA ARG A 157 -27.07 -4.56 11.11
C ARG A 157 -25.76 -5.36 10.98
N ASN A 158 -24.82 -4.90 10.22
CA ASN A 158 -23.47 -5.47 10.16
C ASN A 158 -22.47 -4.54 10.87
N PRO A 159 -21.74 -4.97 11.89
CA PRO A 159 -21.75 -6.29 12.54
C PRO A 159 -23.10 -6.61 13.22
N LEU A 160 -23.47 -7.91 13.24
CA LEU A 160 -24.74 -8.39 13.80
C LEU A 160 -24.56 -8.93 15.21
N ASP A 161 -25.30 -8.36 16.16
CA ASP A 161 -25.49 -8.94 17.49
C ASP A 161 -26.72 -9.86 17.48
N MET A 162 -26.50 -11.16 17.59
CA MET A 162 -27.60 -12.15 17.71
C MET A 162 -28.22 -12.18 19.09
N THR A 163 -27.60 -11.50 20.06
CA THR A 163 -27.95 -11.55 21.50
C THR A 163 -27.91 -12.96 22.09
N ALA A 164 -28.10 -13.08 23.40
CA ALA A 164 -28.11 -14.39 24.07
C ALA A 164 -29.32 -15.21 23.66
N ILE A 165 -29.16 -16.08 22.68
CA ILE A 165 -30.23 -17.00 22.23
C ILE A 165 -30.43 -18.06 23.31
N THR A 166 -31.60 -18.08 23.91
CA THR A 166 -31.93 -18.99 25.03
C THR A 166 -32.72 -20.23 24.60
N SER A 167 -33.34 -20.22 23.42
CA SER A 167 -34.13 -21.34 22.89
C SER A 167 -33.81 -21.58 21.41
N ASP A 168 -33.79 -22.85 21.02
CA ASP A 168 -33.57 -23.31 19.62
C ASP A 168 -32.37 -22.64 18.92
N THR A 169 -31.23 -22.63 19.59
CA THR A 169 -30.00 -21.98 19.15
C THR A 169 -29.60 -22.41 17.72
N ASP A 170 -29.70 -23.70 17.42
CA ASP A 170 -29.35 -24.24 16.11
C ASP A 170 -30.17 -23.58 15.00
N LYS A 171 -31.50 -23.57 15.15
CA LYS A 171 -32.39 -23.03 14.14
C LYS A 171 -32.14 -21.54 13.92
N VAL A 172 -32.10 -20.76 14.98
CA VAL A 172 -31.90 -19.31 14.90
C VAL A 172 -30.54 -18.98 14.29
N CYS A 173 -29.47 -19.67 14.68
CA CYS A 173 -28.14 -19.47 14.08
C CYS A 173 -28.13 -19.85 12.60
N ILE A 174 -28.66 -21.02 12.20
CA ILE A 174 -28.66 -21.47 10.82
C ILE A 174 -29.51 -20.52 9.93
N ASP A 175 -30.70 -20.14 10.40
CA ASP A 175 -31.56 -19.20 9.68
C ASP A 175 -30.88 -17.83 9.52
N THR A 176 -30.20 -17.33 10.57
CA THR A 176 -29.43 -16.08 10.53
C THR A 176 -28.31 -16.14 9.50
N LEU A 177 -27.47 -17.20 9.56
CA LEU A 177 -26.38 -17.40 8.61
C LEU A 177 -26.90 -17.53 7.17
N THR A 178 -28.01 -18.24 6.98
CA THR A 178 -28.66 -18.41 5.68
C THR A 178 -29.15 -17.06 5.11
N VAL A 179 -29.78 -16.25 5.95
CA VAL A 179 -30.27 -14.93 5.52
C VAL A 179 -29.09 -14.00 5.18
N LEU A 180 -28.02 -13.99 5.99
CA LEU A 180 -26.83 -13.21 5.72
C LEU A 180 -26.09 -13.66 4.44
N GLY A 181 -25.96 -14.97 4.24
CA GLY A 181 -25.29 -15.54 3.07
C GLY A 181 -26.05 -15.32 1.76
N GLN A 182 -27.34 -14.97 1.81
CA GLN A 182 -28.16 -14.57 0.66
C GLN A 182 -28.09 -13.07 0.36
N ASP A 183 -27.45 -12.28 1.21
CA ASP A 183 -27.28 -10.83 0.95
C ASP A 183 -26.25 -10.63 -0.16
N PRO A 184 -26.59 -9.91 -1.26
CA PRO A 184 -25.67 -9.70 -2.39
C PRO A 184 -24.45 -8.84 -2.02
N ASN A 185 -24.45 -8.19 -0.85
CA ASN A 185 -23.33 -7.41 -0.34
C ASN A 185 -22.34 -8.26 0.47
N ILE A 186 -22.62 -9.54 0.71
CA ILE A 186 -21.82 -10.41 1.60
C ILE A 186 -21.14 -11.51 0.79
N ASP A 187 -19.83 -11.68 0.98
CA ASP A 187 -19.02 -12.71 0.34
C ASP A 187 -18.60 -13.82 1.30
N ALA A 188 -18.50 -13.51 2.60
CA ALA A 188 -18.17 -14.48 3.67
C ALA A 188 -18.71 -14.02 5.02
N ILE A 189 -18.81 -14.95 5.98
CA ILE A 189 -19.31 -14.68 7.32
C ILE A 189 -18.23 -14.96 8.36
N ALA A 190 -17.92 -13.97 9.20
CA ALA A 190 -17.04 -14.10 10.36
C ALA A 190 -17.89 -14.28 11.62
N PHE A 191 -17.89 -15.48 12.17
CA PHE A 191 -18.65 -15.82 13.37
C PHE A 191 -17.75 -15.77 14.61
N THR A 192 -18.09 -14.91 15.56
CA THR A 192 -17.34 -14.81 16.82
C THR A 192 -17.87 -15.82 17.82
N ILE A 193 -16.97 -16.65 18.35
CA ILE A 193 -17.26 -17.58 19.46
C ILE A 193 -16.52 -17.08 20.70
N ALA A 194 -17.28 -16.79 21.76
CA ALA A 194 -16.70 -16.46 23.05
C ALA A 194 -16.01 -17.71 23.64
N GLN A 195 -14.70 -17.65 23.82
CA GLN A 195 -13.95 -18.70 24.52
C GLN A 195 -13.64 -18.26 25.94
N PHE A 196 -13.93 -19.12 26.91
CA PHE A 196 -13.52 -18.94 28.30
C PHE A 196 -12.34 -19.86 28.60
N ASN A 197 -11.28 -19.29 29.16
CA ASN A 197 -10.04 -20.00 29.47
C ASN A 197 -10.24 -21.18 30.47
N GLU A 198 -11.22 -21.09 31.32
CA GLU A 198 -11.69 -22.18 32.17
C GLU A 198 -13.20 -22.15 32.28
N PRO A 199 -13.91 -23.26 31.99
CA PRO A 199 -15.32 -23.32 32.29
C PRO A 199 -15.48 -23.12 33.81
N ASN A 200 -16.14 -22.01 34.17
CA ASN A 200 -16.53 -21.81 35.57
C ASN A 200 -17.58 -22.85 35.98
N GLU A 201 -17.91 -22.92 37.26
CA GLU A 201 -18.88 -23.88 37.78
C GLU A 201 -20.23 -23.79 37.05
N LYS A 202 -20.65 -22.59 36.69
CA LYS A 202 -21.89 -22.32 35.95
C LYS A 202 -21.81 -22.85 34.50
N ASP A 203 -20.68 -22.71 33.84
CA ASP A 203 -20.47 -23.23 32.46
C ASP A 203 -20.45 -24.77 32.48
N ARG A 204 -19.84 -25.41 33.50
CA ARG A 204 -19.86 -26.85 33.69
C ARG A 204 -21.29 -27.35 33.92
N GLN A 205 -22.04 -26.69 34.81
CA GLN A 205 -23.45 -27.02 35.08
C GLN A 205 -24.31 -26.85 33.83
N GLN A 206 -24.05 -25.79 33.00
CA GLN A 206 -24.72 -25.64 31.74
C GLN A 206 -24.36 -26.75 30.74
N ALA A 207 -23.08 -27.10 30.64
CA ALA A 207 -22.63 -28.19 29.77
C ALA A 207 -23.25 -29.52 30.18
N GLU A 208 -23.38 -29.80 31.49
CA GLU A 208 -24.08 -30.99 32.02
C GLU A 208 -25.58 -30.98 31.65
N VAL A 209 -26.24 -29.81 31.74
CA VAL A 209 -27.67 -29.65 31.42
C VAL A 209 -27.94 -29.80 29.90
N PHE A 210 -27.08 -29.25 29.08
CA PHE A 210 -27.27 -29.27 27.62
C PHE A 210 -26.51 -30.39 26.91
N GLY A 211 -25.65 -31.13 27.61
CA GLY A 211 -24.87 -32.24 27.05
C GLY A 211 -23.74 -31.79 26.10
N GLU A 212 -23.41 -30.48 26.08
CA GLU A 212 -22.38 -29.90 25.18
C GLU A 212 -21.82 -28.60 25.76
N SER A 213 -20.59 -28.25 25.39
CA SER A 213 -19.99 -26.97 25.73
C SER A 213 -20.65 -25.80 24.96
N LEU A 214 -20.54 -24.57 25.50
CA LEU A 214 -21.04 -23.37 24.82
C LEU A 214 -20.40 -23.19 23.45
N ASN A 215 -19.11 -23.47 23.33
CA ASN A 215 -18.38 -23.39 22.06
C ASN A 215 -18.91 -24.40 21.03
N GLU A 216 -19.19 -25.61 21.44
CA GLU A 216 -19.76 -26.66 20.59
C GLU A 216 -21.18 -26.30 20.12
N ARG A 217 -21.96 -25.69 21.00
CA ARG A 217 -23.31 -25.21 20.72
C ARG A 217 -23.36 -24.16 19.58
N TYR A 218 -22.33 -23.32 19.45
CA TYR A 218 -22.23 -22.35 18.34
C TYR A 218 -21.46 -22.90 17.14
N ALA A 219 -20.54 -23.83 17.32
CA ALA A 219 -19.81 -24.44 16.21
C ALA A 219 -20.71 -25.33 15.34
N ARG A 220 -21.63 -26.08 15.96
CA ARG A 220 -22.52 -27.01 15.27
C ARG A 220 -23.42 -26.34 14.21
N PRO A 221 -24.11 -25.21 14.46
CA PRO A 221 -24.88 -24.53 13.43
C PRO A 221 -24.00 -23.97 12.30
N CYS A 222 -22.78 -23.51 12.58
CA CYS A 222 -21.84 -23.11 11.53
C CYS A 222 -21.50 -24.29 10.60
N ILE A 223 -21.24 -25.48 11.16
CA ILE A 223 -20.98 -26.71 10.39
C ILE A 223 -22.19 -27.08 9.52
N LYS A 224 -23.40 -27.05 10.09
CA LYS A 224 -24.62 -27.36 9.34
C LYS A 224 -24.86 -26.36 8.20
N TYR A 225 -24.62 -25.09 8.45
CA TYR A 225 -24.76 -24.05 7.43
C TYR A 225 -23.73 -24.22 6.30
N GLU A 226 -22.45 -24.43 6.62
CA GLU A 226 -21.38 -24.62 5.61
C GLU A 226 -21.65 -25.78 4.66
N GLN A 227 -22.38 -26.81 5.12
CA GLN A 227 -22.80 -27.97 4.32
C GLN A 227 -24.01 -27.69 3.42
N THR A 228 -24.61 -26.50 3.51
CA THR A 228 -25.77 -26.11 2.69
C THR A 228 -25.32 -25.70 1.30
N GLU A 229 -26.00 -26.17 0.27
CA GLU A 229 -25.69 -25.79 -1.13
C GLU A 229 -25.82 -24.27 -1.32
N GLY A 230 -24.78 -23.66 -1.86
CA GLY A 230 -24.73 -22.22 -2.13
C GLY A 230 -24.43 -21.34 -0.90
N ALA A 231 -24.06 -21.93 0.24
CA ALA A 231 -23.59 -21.19 1.39
C ALA A 231 -22.35 -20.34 1.03
N VAL A 232 -22.27 -19.10 1.50
CA VAL A 232 -21.02 -18.36 1.47
C VAL A 232 -20.10 -18.88 2.57
N PRO A 233 -18.76 -18.87 2.37
CA PRO A 233 -17.83 -19.44 3.36
C PRO A 233 -17.97 -18.80 4.75
N VAL A 234 -17.92 -19.65 5.78
CA VAL A 234 -17.89 -19.22 7.18
C VAL A 234 -16.47 -19.34 7.71
N MET A 235 -16.10 -18.44 8.59
CA MET A 235 -14.90 -18.53 9.44
C MET A 235 -15.29 -18.27 10.89
N VAL A 236 -14.50 -18.81 11.81
CA VAL A 236 -14.69 -18.58 13.25
C VAL A 236 -13.54 -17.73 13.78
N ILE A 237 -13.88 -16.66 14.50
CA ILE A 237 -12.92 -15.79 15.18
C ILE A 237 -13.15 -15.91 16.70
N PRO A 238 -12.30 -16.64 17.43
CA PRO A 238 -12.40 -16.69 18.88
C PRO A 238 -11.95 -15.36 19.49
N GLN A 239 -12.62 -14.92 20.55
CA GLN A 239 -12.21 -13.71 21.28
C GLN A 239 -10.87 -13.89 22.00
N VAL A 240 -10.69 -15.05 22.61
CA VAL A 240 -9.50 -15.42 23.38
C VAL A 240 -8.99 -16.76 22.88
N GLU A 241 -7.68 -16.95 22.80
CA GLU A 241 -7.13 -18.24 22.43
C GLU A 241 -7.21 -19.19 23.64
N ASP A 242 -8.01 -20.27 23.54
CA ASP A 242 -7.99 -21.39 24.43
C ASP A 242 -7.63 -22.66 23.65
N ARG A 243 -6.57 -23.34 24.09
CA ARG A 243 -6.09 -24.57 23.46
C ARG A 243 -6.64 -25.83 24.11
N ARG A 244 -7.43 -25.72 25.17
CA ARG A 244 -7.86 -26.87 26.00
C ARG A 244 -9.12 -27.55 25.48
N ASP A 245 -10.06 -26.82 24.89
CA ASP A 245 -11.25 -27.39 24.25
C ASP A 245 -10.98 -27.64 22.77
N PHE A 246 -10.44 -28.83 22.47
CA PHE A 246 -9.94 -29.14 21.12
C PHE A 246 -11.00 -29.79 20.24
N GLU A 247 -12.04 -30.37 20.79
CA GLU A 247 -12.98 -31.24 20.07
C GLU A 247 -13.81 -30.45 19.04
N TRP A 248 -14.41 -29.36 19.45
CA TRP A 248 -15.20 -28.52 18.56
C TRP A 248 -14.34 -27.88 17.43
N ARG A 249 -13.09 -27.55 17.72
CA ARG A 249 -12.13 -27.06 16.73
C ARG A 249 -11.83 -28.09 15.65
N MET A 250 -11.67 -29.34 16.03
CA MET A 250 -11.47 -30.44 15.07
C MET A 250 -12.71 -30.68 14.22
N LYS A 251 -13.91 -30.52 14.77
CA LYS A 251 -15.17 -30.61 14.00
C LYS A 251 -15.30 -29.50 12.99
N LEU A 252 -15.00 -28.25 13.36
CA LEU A 252 -14.98 -27.11 12.40
C LEU A 252 -13.95 -27.33 11.30
N LYS A 253 -12.73 -27.72 11.65
CA LYS A 253 -11.67 -28.01 10.68
C LYS A 253 -12.08 -29.13 9.72
N ALA A 254 -12.69 -30.19 10.20
CA ALA A 254 -13.18 -31.29 9.36
C ALA A 254 -14.32 -30.85 8.40
N ALA A 255 -15.05 -29.81 8.75
CA ALA A 255 -16.08 -29.20 7.91
C ALA A 255 -15.51 -28.11 6.95
N GLY A 256 -14.20 -27.88 6.92
CA GLY A 256 -13.60 -26.86 6.07
C GLY A 256 -13.70 -25.43 6.61
N ILE A 257 -14.16 -25.25 7.85
CA ILE A 257 -14.33 -23.93 8.48
C ILE A 257 -13.02 -23.53 9.16
N PRO A 258 -12.35 -22.45 8.70
CA PRO A 258 -11.14 -21.96 9.34
C PRO A 258 -11.43 -21.31 10.68
N ILE A 259 -10.52 -21.55 11.63
CA ILE A 259 -10.53 -20.88 12.92
C ILE A 259 -9.34 -19.93 12.92
N LEU A 260 -9.62 -18.64 13.00
CA LEU A 260 -8.59 -17.61 13.10
C LEU A 260 -7.99 -17.61 14.51
N ALA A 261 -6.93 -16.84 14.69
CA ALA A 261 -6.38 -16.59 16.03
C ALA A 261 -7.33 -15.72 16.87
N THR A 262 -6.84 -15.07 17.92
CA THR A 262 -7.63 -14.12 18.72
C THR A 262 -8.23 -12.99 17.86
N SER A 263 -9.24 -12.29 18.34
CA SER A 263 -9.92 -11.21 17.60
C SER A 263 -8.93 -10.23 16.97
N HIS A 264 -7.93 -9.75 17.70
CA HIS A 264 -6.95 -8.79 17.19
C HIS A 264 -6.13 -9.34 16.00
N ILE A 265 -5.51 -10.51 16.16
CA ILE A 265 -4.74 -11.17 15.08
C ILE A 265 -5.68 -11.61 13.96
N GLY A 266 -6.84 -12.16 14.31
CA GLY A 266 -7.84 -12.62 13.35
C GLY A 266 -8.31 -11.53 12.42
N TYR A 267 -8.72 -10.37 12.95
CA TYR A 267 -9.16 -9.22 12.12
C TYR A 267 -8.03 -8.63 11.30
N LYS A 268 -6.80 -8.58 11.84
CA LYS A 268 -5.62 -8.14 11.08
C LYS A 268 -5.35 -9.04 9.88
N VAL A 269 -5.38 -10.35 10.08
CA VAL A 269 -5.21 -11.35 9.00
C VAL A 269 -6.37 -11.26 8.02
N LEU A 270 -7.60 -11.12 8.51
CA LEU A 270 -8.78 -10.98 7.67
C LEU A 270 -8.69 -9.75 6.77
N GLY A 271 -8.24 -8.60 7.28
CA GLY A 271 -8.01 -7.40 6.46
C GLY A 271 -6.99 -7.66 5.34
N ASN A 272 -5.90 -8.38 5.62
CA ASN A 272 -4.93 -8.76 4.59
C ASN A 272 -5.55 -9.72 3.54
N ILE A 273 -6.35 -10.67 3.97
CA ILE A 273 -7.05 -11.60 3.08
C ILE A 273 -8.13 -10.87 2.27
N CYS A 274 -8.88 -9.94 2.86
CA CYS A 274 -9.86 -9.13 2.12
C CYS A 274 -9.19 -8.31 1.01
N ARG A 275 -8.00 -7.73 1.25
CA ARG A 275 -7.23 -7.06 0.20
C ARG A 275 -6.83 -8.01 -0.91
N PHE A 276 -6.39 -9.23 -0.59
CA PHE A 276 -6.10 -10.27 -1.59
C PHE A 276 -7.34 -10.65 -2.40
N LEU A 277 -8.49 -10.87 -1.76
CA LEU A 277 -9.75 -11.24 -2.43
C LEU A 277 -10.29 -10.12 -3.32
N ASN A 278 -10.12 -8.86 -2.90
CA ASN A 278 -10.59 -7.68 -3.63
C ASN A 278 -9.58 -7.17 -4.68
N TYR A 279 -8.39 -7.80 -4.78
CA TYR A 279 -7.39 -7.42 -5.76
C TYR A 279 -7.90 -7.64 -7.18
N LYS A 280 -7.79 -6.60 -8.01
CA LYS A 280 -8.19 -6.64 -9.43
C LYS A 280 -6.96 -6.49 -10.30
N GLU A 281 -6.68 -7.51 -11.09
CA GLU A 281 -5.51 -7.54 -11.98
C GLU A 281 -5.59 -6.49 -13.08
N ASP A 282 -6.79 -6.23 -13.60
CA ASP A 282 -7.03 -5.28 -14.70
C ASP A 282 -6.68 -3.83 -14.32
N GLU A 283 -6.62 -3.52 -13.01
CA GLU A 283 -6.29 -2.19 -12.50
C GLU A 283 -4.77 -1.98 -12.32
N HIS A 284 -3.97 -3.05 -12.48
CA HIS A 284 -2.54 -3.04 -12.20
C HIS A 284 -1.69 -3.47 -13.39
N LEU A 285 -0.59 -2.76 -13.60
CA LEU A 285 0.39 -3.10 -14.61
C LEU A 285 1.43 -4.07 -14.05
N LEU A 286 1.25 -5.38 -14.31
CA LEU A 286 2.14 -6.46 -13.81
C LEU A 286 3.41 -6.62 -14.66
N VAL A 287 4.06 -5.52 -15.04
CA VAL A 287 5.36 -5.54 -15.73
C VAL A 287 6.47 -5.49 -14.70
N ASN A 288 7.41 -6.40 -14.81
CA ASN A 288 8.57 -6.46 -13.95
C ASN A 288 9.73 -5.64 -14.53
N ALA A 289 10.07 -4.55 -13.87
CA ALA A 289 11.17 -3.67 -14.24
C ALA A 289 12.45 -3.86 -13.41
N ALA A 290 12.54 -4.88 -12.56
CA ALA A 290 13.79 -5.15 -11.84
C ALA A 290 14.92 -5.46 -12.83
N PRO A 291 16.15 -4.97 -12.61
CA PRO A 291 17.29 -5.28 -13.44
C PRO A 291 17.68 -6.76 -13.29
N GLU A 292 18.42 -7.31 -14.27
CA GLU A 292 18.93 -8.69 -14.21
C GLU A 292 20.02 -8.85 -13.16
N ALA A 293 20.80 -7.78 -12.94
CA ALA A 293 21.85 -7.71 -11.94
C ALA A 293 21.76 -6.37 -11.18
N PRO A 294 22.27 -6.29 -9.95
CA PRO A 294 22.38 -5.03 -9.22
C PRO A 294 23.21 -4.00 -10.01
N LEU A 295 22.83 -2.72 -9.87
CA LEU A 295 23.59 -1.62 -10.46
C LEU A 295 25.01 -1.61 -9.88
N THR A 296 26.02 -1.53 -10.76
CA THR A 296 27.43 -1.46 -10.42
C THR A 296 28.12 -0.45 -11.34
N GLY A 297 29.27 0.13 -10.87
CA GLY A 297 30.06 1.05 -11.68
C GLY A 297 30.00 2.49 -11.20
N GLU A 298 30.36 3.43 -12.07
CA GLU A 298 30.48 4.85 -11.71
C GLU A 298 29.12 5.52 -11.55
N VAL A 299 29.00 6.34 -10.50
CA VAL A 299 27.80 7.14 -10.25
C VAL A 299 27.93 8.47 -10.97
N ILE A 300 26.98 8.77 -11.84
CA ILE A 300 26.89 10.01 -12.61
C ILE A 300 25.68 10.81 -12.10
N SER A 301 25.94 11.99 -11.54
CA SER A 301 24.90 12.94 -11.18
C SER A 301 24.77 14.01 -12.24
N HIS A 302 23.60 14.11 -12.85
CA HIS A 302 23.31 15.15 -13.85
C HIS A 302 23.01 16.49 -13.16
N THR A 303 23.34 17.59 -13.82
CA THR A 303 22.90 18.92 -13.38
C THR A 303 21.38 19.05 -13.49
N GLU A 304 20.77 20.02 -12.80
CA GLU A 304 19.32 20.28 -12.86
C GLU A 304 18.86 20.49 -14.31
N ALA A 305 19.62 21.26 -15.09
CA ALA A 305 19.26 21.56 -16.48
C ALA A 305 19.30 20.29 -17.37
N GLU A 306 20.32 19.45 -17.21
CA GLU A 306 20.44 18.18 -17.92
C GLU A 306 19.33 17.21 -17.51
N SER A 307 19.07 17.06 -16.22
CA SER A 307 18.01 16.22 -15.66
C SER A 307 16.65 16.59 -16.25
N LYS A 308 16.31 17.89 -16.24
CA LYS A 308 15.06 18.39 -16.83
C LYS A 308 14.99 18.17 -18.34
N ALA A 309 16.10 18.38 -19.06
CA ALA A 309 16.14 18.17 -20.51
C ALA A 309 15.94 16.69 -20.89
N ILE A 310 16.47 15.76 -20.09
CA ILE A 310 16.26 14.32 -20.26
C ILE A 310 14.79 13.96 -19.97
N LEU A 311 14.26 14.41 -18.84
CA LEU A 311 12.91 14.07 -18.39
C LEU A 311 11.82 14.75 -19.23
N ALA A 312 12.08 15.94 -19.78
CA ALA A 312 11.17 16.59 -20.72
C ALA A 312 10.95 15.76 -22.01
N LYS A 313 11.98 15.03 -22.48
CA LYS A 313 11.85 14.08 -23.60
C LYS A 313 10.94 12.89 -23.26
N ALA A 314 10.84 12.54 -21.97
CA ALA A 314 9.89 11.56 -21.47
C ALA A 314 8.48 12.15 -21.26
N GLY A 315 8.25 13.41 -21.65
CA GLY A 315 6.96 14.08 -21.60
C GLY A 315 6.61 14.68 -20.24
N ILE A 316 7.57 14.82 -19.33
CA ILE A 316 7.36 15.47 -18.03
C ILE A 316 7.37 16.98 -18.23
N PRO A 317 6.35 17.72 -17.77
CA PRO A 317 6.25 19.16 -17.96
C PRO A 317 7.18 19.92 -16.99
N PHE A 318 7.96 20.85 -17.54
CA PHE A 318 8.81 21.79 -16.79
C PHE A 318 8.56 23.21 -17.25
N PRO A 319 8.78 24.22 -16.39
CA PRO A 319 8.78 25.62 -16.80
C PRO A 319 9.86 25.87 -17.88
N LYS A 320 9.63 26.87 -18.73
CA LYS A 320 10.63 27.33 -19.69
C LYS A 320 11.90 27.75 -18.96
N GLN A 321 13.04 27.29 -19.45
CA GLN A 321 14.35 27.55 -18.84
C GLN A 321 15.46 27.67 -19.87
N CYS A 322 16.55 28.36 -19.50
CA CYS A 322 17.77 28.47 -20.27
C CYS A 322 18.97 28.71 -19.34
N ILE A 323 20.13 28.14 -19.66
CA ILE A 323 21.38 28.49 -18.98
C ILE A 323 21.99 29.73 -19.66
N VAL A 324 22.42 30.69 -18.86
CA VAL A 324 23.09 31.92 -19.27
C VAL A 324 24.53 31.89 -18.76
N GLY A 325 25.48 31.83 -19.65
CA GLY A 325 26.92 31.78 -19.32
C GLY A 325 27.50 33.15 -18.90
N GLY A 326 26.90 34.23 -19.36
CA GLY A 326 27.36 35.57 -19.07
C GLY A 326 26.24 36.62 -18.97
N LYS A 327 26.44 37.60 -18.08
CA LYS A 327 25.47 38.69 -17.84
C LYS A 327 25.02 39.43 -19.14
N ALA A 328 25.91 39.52 -20.11
CA ALA A 328 25.64 40.20 -21.39
C ALA A 328 24.56 39.49 -22.26
N GLU A 329 24.30 38.20 -22.02
CA GLU A 329 23.31 37.40 -22.74
C GLU A 329 21.89 37.61 -22.19
N LEU A 330 21.74 38.07 -20.93
CA LEU A 330 20.44 38.24 -20.27
C LEU A 330 19.40 39.02 -21.09
N PRO A 331 19.71 40.18 -21.73
CA PRO A 331 18.70 40.90 -22.47
C PRO A 331 18.08 40.09 -23.62
N SER A 332 18.91 39.35 -24.35
CA SER A 332 18.46 38.53 -25.48
C SER A 332 17.69 37.31 -25.05
N VAL A 333 18.13 36.64 -23.98
CA VAL A 333 17.48 35.45 -23.44
C VAL A 333 16.12 35.82 -22.83
N LEU A 334 16.09 36.86 -21.97
CA LEU A 334 14.88 37.29 -21.26
C LEU A 334 13.80 37.91 -22.15
N ALA A 335 14.13 38.33 -23.37
CA ALA A 335 13.13 38.80 -24.33
C ALA A 335 12.06 37.74 -24.67
N GLY A 336 12.39 36.45 -24.44
CA GLY A 336 11.48 35.33 -24.66
C GLY A 336 10.83 34.75 -23.39
N PHE A 337 11.06 35.36 -22.21
CA PHE A 337 10.56 34.85 -20.92
C PHE A 337 9.43 35.71 -20.36
N THR A 338 8.54 35.08 -19.62
CA THR A 338 7.48 35.74 -18.84
C THR A 338 7.95 35.99 -17.42
N PHE A 339 7.92 37.21 -16.94
CA PHE A 339 8.21 37.55 -15.55
C PHE A 339 7.01 37.27 -14.63
N PRO A 340 7.23 36.94 -13.36
CA PRO A 340 8.53 36.84 -12.67
C PRO A 340 9.30 35.57 -13.07
N ILE A 341 10.63 35.63 -12.93
CA ILE A 341 11.54 34.49 -13.15
C ILE A 341 12.28 34.08 -11.88
N VAL A 342 12.86 32.91 -11.94
CA VAL A 342 13.78 32.35 -10.93
C VAL A 342 15.15 32.24 -11.59
N MET A 343 16.21 32.55 -10.84
CA MET A 343 17.58 32.33 -11.26
C MET A 343 18.30 31.43 -10.26
N LYS A 344 18.96 30.39 -10.77
CA LYS A 344 19.66 29.39 -9.95
C LYS A 344 21.06 29.17 -10.49
N ILE A 345 22.05 28.94 -9.61
CA ILE A 345 23.37 28.51 -10.08
C ILE A 345 23.30 27.16 -10.79
N SER A 346 23.99 27.01 -11.92
CA SER A 346 24.24 25.74 -12.58
C SER A 346 25.69 25.33 -12.30
N SER A 347 25.85 24.25 -11.54
CA SER A 347 27.15 23.74 -11.15
C SER A 347 27.04 22.27 -10.74
N PRO A 348 27.92 21.38 -11.24
CA PRO A 348 28.02 20.01 -10.76
C PRO A 348 28.57 19.90 -9.32
N ASP A 349 29.26 20.95 -8.86
CA ASP A 349 29.97 20.98 -7.59
C ASP A 349 29.15 21.55 -6.43
N ILE A 350 28.02 22.20 -6.71
CA ILE A 350 27.13 22.85 -5.71
C ILE A 350 25.77 22.18 -5.70
N ALA A 351 25.63 21.16 -4.83
CA ALA A 351 24.38 20.40 -4.68
C ALA A 351 23.30 21.21 -3.92
N HIS A 352 23.68 21.94 -2.86
CA HIS A 352 22.76 22.71 -2.01
C HIS A 352 22.74 24.19 -2.43
N LYS A 353 22.01 24.49 -3.51
CA LYS A 353 21.97 25.80 -4.15
C LYS A 353 21.46 26.92 -3.22
N THR A 354 20.45 26.60 -2.38
CA THR A 354 19.87 27.59 -1.44
C THR A 354 20.85 28.01 -0.35
N GLU A 355 21.57 27.04 0.24
CA GLU A 355 22.57 27.31 1.30
C GLU A 355 23.77 28.12 0.78
N SER A 356 24.13 27.92 -0.49
CA SER A 356 25.22 28.67 -1.14
C SER A 356 24.80 30.08 -1.58
N GLY A 357 23.56 30.51 -1.36
CA GLY A 357 23.01 31.75 -1.92
C GLY A 357 22.82 31.71 -3.44
N GLY A 358 22.84 30.51 -4.02
CA GLY A 358 22.77 30.25 -5.44
C GLY A 358 21.34 30.28 -6.04
N VAL A 359 20.32 30.73 -5.28
CA VAL A 359 18.92 30.82 -5.76
C VAL A 359 18.34 32.19 -5.47
N LYS A 360 17.71 32.81 -6.47
CA LYS A 360 16.95 34.05 -6.36
C LYS A 360 15.56 33.86 -7.00
N LEU A 361 14.53 34.16 -6.24
CA LEU A 361 13.12 33.99 -6.63
C LEU A 361 12.46 35.35 -6.90
N GLY A 362 11.41 35.35 -7.71
CA GLY A 362 10.51 36.50 -7.88
C GLY A 362 11.13 37.69 -8.61
N ILE A 363 12.11 37.46 -9.48
CA ILE A 363 12.78 38.51 -10.27
C ILE A 363 11.80 39.06 -11.29
N GLY A 364 11.45 40.35 -11.20
CA GLY A 364 10.40 41.01 -11.96
C GLY A 364 10.90 41.83 -13.16
N SER A 365 12.21 42.02 -13.33
CA SER A 365 12.76 42.88 -14.37
C SER A 365 14.16 42.44 -14.83
N LEU A 366 14.58 42.93 -16.01
CA LEU A 366 15.94 42.72 -16.53
C LEU A 366 17.00 43.28 -15.59
N THR A 367 16.76 44.45 -15.00
CA THR A 367 17.70 45.09 -14.07
C THR A 367 17.91 44.23 -12.80
N GLU A 368 16.82 43.71 -12.25
CA GLU A 368 16.88 42.77 -11.12
C GLU A 368 17.60 41.49 -11.51
N ALA A 369 17.35 40.94 -12.70
CA ALA A 369 18.03 39.74 -13.19
C ALA A 369 19.54 39.95 -13.34
N GLN A 370 19.97 41.11 -13.82
CA GLN A 370 21.39 41.45 -13.91
C GLN A 370 22.07 41.56 -12.56
N THR A 371 21.38 42.07 -11.55
CA THR A 371 21.87 42.16 -10.18
C THR A 371 21.94 40.77 -9.55
N ALA A 372 20.87 39.99 -9.70
CA ALA A 372 20.79 38.61 -9.18
C ALA A 372 21.88 37.71 -9.79
N PHE A 373 22.21 37.88 -11.06
CA PHE A 373 23.29 37.15 -11.73
C PHE A 373 24.63 37.33 -11.04
N ASP A 374 25.00 38.61 -10.79
CA ASP A 374 26.25 38.94 -10.11
C ASP A 374 26.27 38.41 -8.66
N GLU A 375 25.17 38.60 -7.94
CA GLU A 375 25.05 38.13 -6.55
C GLU A 375 25.16 36.59 -6.44
N ILE A 376 24.49 35.83 -7.31
CA ILE A 376 24.55 34.37 -7.34
C ILE A 376 25.99 33.90 -7.55
N LEU A 377 26.68 34.44 -8.56
CA LEU A 377 28.04 34.05 -8.86
C LEU A 377 29.01 34.40 -7.71
N ALA A 378 28.87 35.59 -7.12
CA ALA A 378 29.69 36.03 -6.01
C ALA A 378 29.50 35.14 -4.77
N SER A 379 28.23 34.83 -4.42
CA SER A 379 27.89 33.97 -3.28
C SER A 379 28.43 32.56 -3.46
N CYS A 380 28.23 31.96 -4.63
CA CYS A 380 28.68 30.60 -4.93
C CYS A 380 30.20 30.47 -4.94
N ARG A 381 30.91 31.46 -5.49
CA ARG A 381 32.37 31.51 -5.43
C ARG A 381 32.92 31.69 -4.01
N SER A 382 32.21 32.44 -3.16
CA SER A 382 32.54 32.57 -1.76
C SER A 382 32.29 31.27 -0.99
N TYR A 383 31.20 30.56 -1.31
CA TYR A 383 30.83 29.29 -0.69
C TYR A 383 31.80 28.15 -1.04
N LYS A 384 32.15 28.02 -2.34
CA LYS A 384 33.11 27.01 -2.83
C LYS A 384 34.00 27.61 -3.91
N PRO A 385 35.18 28.17 -3.58
CA PRO A 385 36.04 28.90 -4.52
C PRO A 385 36.45 28.10 -5.75
N ASP A 386 36.66 26.80 -5.63
CA ASP A 386 37.15 25.91 -6.68
C ASP A 386 36.01 25.21 -7.45
N ALA A 387 34.74 25.58 -7.20
CA ALA A 387 33.60 24.98 -7.90
C ALA A 387 33.59 25.34 -9.37
N HIS A 388 33.33 24.35 -10.21
CA HIS A 388 33.01 24.59 -11.60
C HIS A 388 31.60 25.20 -11.72
N LEU A 389 31.49 26.36 -12.35
CA LEU A 389 30.22 27.07 -12.55
C LEU A 389 29.91 27.11 -14.06
N ASP A 390 28.88 26.39 -14.50
CA ASP A 390 28.43 26.38 -15.90
C ASP A 390 27.74 27.69 -16.31
N GLY A 391 27.22 28.44 -15.33
CA GLY A 391 26.47 29.68 -15.51
C GLY A 391 25.29 29.75 -14.52
N VAL A 392 24.28 30.53 -14.91
CA VAL A 392 23.06 30.71 -14.15
C VAL A 392 21.86 30.20 -14.97
N LEU A 393 21.12 29.25 -14.40
CA LEU A 393 19.87 28.78 -14.95
C LEU A 393 18.77 29.84 -14.72
N VAL A 394 18.20 30.35 -15.78
CA VAL A 394 17.02 31.23 -15.76
C VAL A 394 15.80 30.39 -16.05
N GLN A 395 14.74 30.55 -15.26
CA GLN A 395 13.53 29.74 -15.34
C GLN A 395 12.30 30.63 -15.11
N GLU A 396 11.21 30.44 -15.88
CA GLU A 396 9.93 31.06 -15.57
C GLU A 396 9.41 30.55 -14.21
N MET A 397 8.88 31.47 -13.40
CA MET A 397 8.37 31.11 -12.07
C MET A 397 7.04 30.39 -12.20
N ALA A 398 6.96 29.17 -11.66
CA ALA A 398 5.70 28.45 -11.60
C ALA A 398 4.69 29.20 -10.70
N ALA A 399 3.42 29.17 -11.09
CA ALA A 399 2.36 29.71 -10.25
C ALA A 399 2.25 28.94 -8.92
N ALA A 400 1.67 29.57 -7.90
CA ALA A 400 1.44 28.92 -6.62
C ALA A 400 0.45 27.74 -6.76
N GLY A 401 0.74 26.65 -6.09
CA GLY A 401 -0.07 25.44 -6.06
C GLY A 401 0.33 24.55 -4.88
N THR A 402 -0.19 23.35 -4.82
CA THR A 402 0.19 22.37 -3.80
C THR A 402 1.49 21.68 -4.19
N GLU A 403 2.47 21.75 -3.30
CA GLU A 403 3.78 21.14 -3.53
C GLU A 403 3.75 19.64 -3.20
N MET A 404 4.17 18.82 -4.17
CA MET A 404 4.32 17.40 -4.04
C MET A 404 5.77 16.99 -4.36
N ILE A 405 6.16 15.81 -3.92
CA ILE A 405 7.40 15.14 -4.33
C ILE A 405 7.02 13.93 -5.15
N VAL A 406 7.70 13.76 -6.28
CA VAL A 406 7.65 12.54 -7.08
C VAL A 406 9.09 12.11 -7.36
N GLY A 407 9.43 10.90 -6.95
CA GLY A 407 10.79 10.38 -7.11
C GLY A 407 10.84 8.90 -7.45
N VAL A 408 12.03 8.43 -7.77
CA VAL A 408 12.35 7.01 -7.96
C VAL A 408 13.66 6.72 -7.26
N SER A 409 13.68 5.62 -6.49
CA SER A 409 14.90 5.06 -5.92
C SER A 409 15.02 3.61 -6.35
N SER A 410 16.19 3.20 -6.83
CA SER A 410 16.42 1.82 -7.22
C SER A 410 16.74 0.95 -6.00
N ASP A 411 15.79 0.08 -5.65
CA ASP A 411 16.01 -0.97 -4.66
C ASP A 411 16.92 -2.07 -5.24
N ARG A 412 17.81 -2.60 -4.40
CA ARG A 412 18.79 -3.60 -4.83
C ARG A 412 18.16 -4.93 -5.28
N GLN A 413 17.02 -5.29 -4.70
CA GLN A 413 16.33 -6.55 -4.97
C GLN A 413 15.24 -6.37 -6.03
N PHE A 414 14.44 -5.31 -5.91
CA PHE A 414 13.22 -5.13 -6.70
C PHE A 414 13.32 -4.07 -7.81
N GLY A 415 14.48 -3.38 -7.92
CA GLY A 415 14.69 -2.37 -8.95
C GLY A 415 14.03 -1.03 -8.65
N PRO A 416 13.63 -0.26 -9.69
CA PRO A 416 13.13 1.09 -9.50
C PRO A 416 11.77 1.13 -8.79
N MET A 417 11.72 1.89 -7.70
CA MET A 417 10.54 2.10 -6.86
C MET A 417 10.10 3.55 -6.99
N LEU A 418 8.91 3.76 -7.53
CA LEU A 418 8.27 5.08 -7.58
C LEU A 418 7.86 5.51 -6.18
N LEU A 419 8.00 6.79 -5.88
CA LEU A 419 7.62 7.41 -4.62
C LEU A 419 6.81 8.67 -4.90
N VAL A 420 5.74 8.89 -4.13
CA VAL A 420 4.99 10.14 -4.08
C VAL A 420 4.73 10.56 -2.65
N GLY A 421 4.80 11.83 -2.35
CA GLY A 421 4.54 12.39 -1.02
C GLY A 421 4.20 13.89 -1.09
N MET A 422 3.79 14.43 0.07
CA MET A 422 3.62 15.88 0.21
C MET A 422 4.98 16.57 0.15
N GLY A 423 5.06 17.74 -0.50
CA GLY A 423 6.27 18.56 -0.57
C GLY A 423 6.48 19.47 0.67
N GLY A 424 7.54 20.23 0.63
CA GLY A 424 7.90 21.19 1.67
C GLY A 424 8.23 20.54 3.01
N VAL A 425 7.99 21.26 4.10
CA VAL A 425 8.28 20.80 5.48
C VAL A 425 7.51 19.55 5.91
N PHE A 426 6.44 19.20 5.22
CA PHE A 426 5.63 18.03 5.52
C PHE A 426 6.38 16.71 5.32
N VAL A 427 7.29 16.62 4.36
CA VAL A 427 8.06 15.40 4.08
C VAL A 427 8.99 15.05 5.25
N GLU A 428 9.69 16.05 5.76
CA GLU A 428 10.69 15.85 6.83
C GLU A 428 10.03 15.44 8.15
N VAL A 429 8.86 16.01 8.44
CA VAL A 429 8.17 15.85 9.72
C VAL A 429 7.25 14.62 9.73
N PHE A 430 6.40 14.46 8.71
CA PHE A 430 5.32 13.46 8.72
C PHE A 430 5.66 12.17 7.98
N LYS A 431 6.67 12.17 7.08
CA LYS A 431 7.05 11.02 6.25
C LYS A 431 5.85 10.35 5.58
N ASP A 432 4.90 11.18 5.12
CA ASP A 432 3.70 10.74 4.45
C ASP A 432 3.99 10.49 2.97
N MET A 433 4.34 9.24 2.66
CA MET A 433 4.79 8.82 1.34
C MET A 433 4.19 7.47 0.97
N ALA A 434 3.83 7.32 -0.31
CA ALA A 434 3.44 6.06 -0.92
C ALA A 434 4.53 5.58 -1.90
N THR A 435 4.71 4.28 -2.00
CA THR A 435 5.76 3.66 -2.84
C THR A 435 5.16 2.51 -3.64
N ALA A 436 5.56 2.38 -4.92
CA ALA A 436 5.19 1.24 -5.77
C ALA A 436 6.33 0.82 -6.70
N PRO A 437 6.47 -0.48 -7.07
CA PRO A 437 7.39 -0.92 -8.11
C PRO A 437 7.04 -0.33 -9.47
N CYS A 438 8.05 0.20 -10.20
CA CYS A 438 7.86 0.68 -11.56
C CYS A 438 7.70 -0.48 -12.58
N PRO A 439 6.98 -0.24 -13.70
CA PRO A 439 6.12 0.89 -13.97
C PRO A 439 4.78 0.81 -13.23
N VAL A 440 4.10 1.94 -13.06
CA VAL A 440 2.73 1.98 -12.53
C VAL A 440 1.75 2.39 -13.61
N CYS A 441 0.51 1.88 -13.55
CA CYS A 441 -0.58 2.40 -14.36
C CYS A 441 -1.26 3.60 -13.68
N LYS A 442 -2.15 4.27 -14.39
CA LYS A 442 -2.83 5.47 -13.87
C LYS A 442 -3.67 5.17 -12.62
N ALA A 443 -4.33 4.01 -12.58
CA ALA A 443 -5.11 3.59 -11.41
C ALA A 443 -4.22 3.38 -10.19
N GLU A 444 -3.06 2.72 -10.34
CA GLU A 444 -2.07 2.57 -9.26
C GLU A 444 -1.56 3.94 -8.78
N ALA A 445 -1.24 4.86 -9.69
CA ALA A 445 -0.78 6.20 -9.34
C ALA A 445 -1.84 6.98 -8.53
N LEU A 446 -3.11 6.92 -8.93
CA LEU A 446 -4.22 7.52 -8.17
C LEU A 446 -4.41 6.85 -6.80
N ASN A 447 -4.29 5.53 -6.72
CA ASN A 447 -4.35 4.81 -5.44
C ASN A 447 -3.21 5.23 -4.51
N MET A 448 -1.99 5.39 -5.02
CA MET A 448 -0.85 5.92 -4.26
C MET A 448 -1.15 7.32 -3.70
N ILE A 449 -1.65 8.23 -4.53
CA ILE A 449 -2.03 9.60 -4.11
C ILE A 449 -3.11 9.55 -3.03
N ASN A 450 -4.15 8.74 -3.23
CA ASN A 450 -5.28 8.63 -2.32
C ASN A 450 -4.93 7.91 -1.00
N SER A 451 -3.84 7.14 -0.94
CA SER A 451 -3.35 6.49 0.29
C SER A 451 -2.57 7.42 1.22
N LEU A 452 -2.22 8.63 0.76
CA LEU A 452 -1.54 9.61 1.60
C LEU A 452 -2.46 10.10 2.74
N LYS A 453 -1.91 10.20 3.95
CA LYS A 453 -2.65 10.72 5.12
C LYS A 453 -3.14 12.15 4.90
N ALA A 454 -2.35 12.94 4.20
CA ALA A 454 -2.63 14.33 3.87
C ALA A 454 -3.48 14.50 2.59
N VAL A 455 -4.05 13.44 2.01
CA VAL A 455 -4.86 13.50 0.77
C VAL A 455 -5.98 14.51 0.83
N LYS A 456 -6.56 14.74 2.01
CA LYS A 456 -7.61 15.77 2.22
C LYS A 456 -7.19 17.18 1.79
N LEU A 457 -5.88 17.48 1.79
CA LEU A 457 -5.38 18.77 1.28
C LEU A 457 -5.51 18.84 -0.25
N LEU A 458 -5.35 17.71 -0.94
CA LEU A 458 -5.55 17.60 -2.37
C LEU A 458 -7.03 17.57 -2.77
N ASP A 459 -7.91 17.10 -1.90
CA ASP A 459 -9.36 17.06 -2.13
C ASP A 459 -10.06 18.41 -1.91
N GLY A 460 -9.33 19.41 -1.41
CA GLY A 460 -9.84 20.71 -1.07
C GLY A 460 -10.21 20.81 0.41
N TYR A 461 -9.42 21.53 1.19
CA TYR A 461 -9.59 21.71 2.63
C TYR A 461 -9.81 23.17 2.98
N ARG A 462 -10.76 23.46 3.91
CA ARG A 462 -11.11 24.82 4.39
C ARG A 462 -11.43 25.83 3.28
N GLY A 463 -12.11 25.40 2.22
CA GLY A 463 -12.55 26.26 1.11
C GLY A 463 -11.54 26.39 -0.04
N SER A 464 -10.40 25.70 0.00
CA SER A 464 -9.56 25.53 -1.19
C SER A 464 -10.25 24.60 -2.20
N LYS A 465 -9.98 24.82 -3.48
CA LYS A 465 -10.49 23.92 -4.52
C LYS A 465 -9.67 22.63 -4.56
N PRO A 466 -10.26 21.51 -5.03
CA PRO A 466 -9.53 20.29 -5.26
C PRO A 466 -8.36 20.48 -6.24
N CYS A 467 -7.26 19.79 -5.99
CA CYS A 467 -6.09 19.73 -6.84
C CYS A 467 -6.28 18.76 -8.01
N ASP A 468 -5.51 18.95 -9.08
CA ASP A 468 -5.51 18.10 -10.27
C ASP A 468 -4.72 16.79 -10.03
N LYS A 469 -5.32 15.88 -9.27
CA LYS A 469 -4.71 14.56 -8.98
C LYS A 469 -4.49 13.74 -10.26
N GLU A 470 -5.30 13.93 -11.29
CA GLU A 470 -5.17 13.24 -12.57
C GLU A 470 -3.88 13.66 -13.30
N ALA A 471 -3.57 14.96 -13.29
CA ALA A 471 -2.33 15.47 -13.86
C ALA A 471 -1.09 15.01 -13.09
N LEU A 472 -1.17 14.95 -11.75
CA LEU A 472 -0.09 14.38 -10.93
C LEU A 472 0.11 12.89 -11.24
N ALA A 473 -0.97 12.12 -11.34
CA ALA A 473 -0.92 10.70 -11.69
C ALA A 473 -0.28 10.49 -13.08
N GLU A 474 -0.58 11.34 -14.05
CA GLU A 474 0.04 11.29 -15.38
C GLU A 474 1.56 11.51 -15.33
N ILE A 475 2.04 12.47 -14.52
CA ILE A 475 3.47 12.67 -14.28
C ILE A 475 4.09 11.42 -13.65
N MET A 476 3.43 10.84 -12.64
CA MET A 476 3.89 9.63 -11.96
C MET A 476 4.02 8.43 -12.91
N VAL A 477 3.03 8.24 -13.79
CA VAL A 477 3.08 7.19 -14.84
C VAL A 477 4.30 7.37 -15.72
N ARG A 478 4.51 8.56 -16.30
CA ARG A 478 5.65 8.86 -17.19
C ARG A 478 7.00 8.67 -16.49
N VAL A 479 7.11 9.11 -15.24
CA VAL A 479 8.31 8.91 -14.42
C VAL A 479 8.57 7.42 -14.22
N SER A 480 7.54 6.64 -13.92
CA SER A 480 7.66 5.20 -13.69
C SER A 480 8.01 4.42 -14.96
N GLU A 481 7.48 4.83 -16.10
CA GLU A 481 7.83 4.27 -17.42
C GLU A 481 9.27 4.59 -17.79
N TYR A 482 9.71 5.84 -17.58
CA TYR A 482 11.11 6.23 -17.75
C TYR A 482 12.03 5.38 -16.87
N ALA A 483 11.68 5.21 -15.60
CA ALA A 483 12.46 4.40 -14.67
C ALA A 483 12.52 2.92 -15.09
N ALA A 484 11.41 2.36 -15.54
CA ALA A 484 11.35 0.99 -16.04
C ALA A 484 12.21 0.78 -17.30
N ALA A 485 12.21 1.75 -18.22
CA ALA A 485 13.03 1.70 -19.43
C ALA A 485 14.53 1.81 -19.14
N ASN A 486 14.90 2.58 -18.10
CA ASN A 486 16.29 2.83 -17.70
C ASN A 486 16.72 2.02 -16.46
N ARG A 487 16.04 0.93 -16.15
CA ARG A 487 16.26 0.11 -14.95
C ARG A 487 17.68 -0.41 -14.74
N SER A 488 18.47 -0.49 -15.80
CA SER A 488 19.86 -0.96 -15.76
C SER A 488 20.88 0.13 -15.42
N THR A 489 20.47 1.40 -15.39
CA THR A 489 21.35 2.53 -15.14
C THR A 489 20.77 3.52 -14.13
N LEU A 490 19.46 3.64 -14.02
CA LEU A 490 18.82 4.58 -13.12
C LEU A 490 19.04 4.18 -11.66
N LYS A 491 19.71 5.02 -10.90
CA LYS A 491 19.92 4.87 -9.46
C LYS A 491 18.90 5.67 -8.66
N GLU A 492 18.70 6.94 -9.04
CA GLU A 492 17.83 7.87 -8.34
C GLU A 492 17.26 8.91 -9.31
N LEU A 493 16.01 9.27 -9.10
CA LEU A 493 15.35 10.40 -9.73
C LEU A 493 14.54 11.11 -8.65
N ASP A 494 14.69 12.42 -8.52
CA ASP A 494 13.91 13.23 -7.59
C ASP A 494 13.37 14.47 -8.28
N MET A 495 12.09 14.72 -8.14
CA MET A 495 11.41 15.95 -8.56
C MET A 495 10.76 16.58 -7.34
N ASN A 496 11.37 17.63 -6.84
CA ASN A 496 10.97 18.33 -5.62
C ASN A 496 11.20 19.86 -5.77
N PRO A 497 10.11 20.64 -5.91
CA PRO A 497 8.71 20.22 -5.91
C PRO A 497 8.13 19.91 -7.29
N VAL A 498 7.05 19.14 -7.29
CA VAL A 498 6.03 19.09 -8.34
C VAL A 498 4.85 19.93 -7.85
N ILE A 499 4.53 21.02 -8.58
CA ILE A 499 3.41 21.89 -8.24
C ILE A 499 2.13 21.35 -8.87
N VAL A 500 1.13 21.04 -8.06
CA VAL A 500 -0.19 20.58 -8.51
C VAL A 500 -1.16 21.73 -8.38
N TYR A 501 -1.80 22.11 -9.48
CA TYR A 501 -2.75 23.20 -9.56
C TYR A 501 -4.18 22.73 -9.24
N GLU A 502 -5.14 23.67 -9.27
CA GLU A 502 -6.57 23.35 -9.18
C GLU A 502 -6.97 22.36 -10.28
N GLN A 503 -7.97 21.56 -10.01
CA GLN A 503 -8.51 20.55 -10.93
C GLN A 503 -8.72 21.11 -12.35
N GLY A 504 -8.19 20.42 -13.35
CA GLY A 504 -8.20 20.80 -14.76
C GLY A 504 -7.15 21.84 -15.16
N LYS A 505 -6.27 22.27 -14.25
CA LYS A 505 -5.18 23.21 -14.55
C LYS A 505 -3.80 22.55 -14.65
N GLY A 506 -3.73 21.24 -14.42
CA GLY A 506 -2.52 20.46 -14.59
C GLY A 506 -1.58 20.45 -13.39
N ALA A 507 -0.38 19.93 -13.62
CA ALA A 507 0.74 19.91 -12.69
C ALA A 507 2.05 20.14 -13.44
N ILE A 508 3.09 20.63 -12.75
CA ILE A 508 4.39 20.95 -13.34
C ILE A 508 5.53 20.64 -12.38
N ALA A 509 6.57 19.95 -12.83
CA ALA A 509 7.78 19.75 -12.05
C ALA A 509 8.66 20.99 -12.13
N VAL A 510 9.16 21.47 -10.98
CA VAL A 510 9.94 22.73 -10.92
C VAL A 510 11.44 22.48 -10.81
N ASP A 511 11.82 21.41 -10.12
CA ASP A 511 13.20 20.96 -10.00
C ASP A 511 13.33 19.47 -10.33
N ALA A 512 14.51 19.04 -10.75
CA ALA A 512 14.78 17.63 -11.01
C ALA A 512 16.25 17.29 -10.79
N LEU A 513 16.47 16.14 -10.16
CA LEU A 513 17.77 15.48 -10.03
C LEU A 513 17.68 14.09 -10.65
N LEU A 514 18.64 13.75 -11.50
CA LEU A 514 18.79 12.43 -12.09
C LEU A 514 20.19 11.90 -11.79
N VAL A 515 20.25 10.71 -11.20
CA VAL A 515 21.48 10.01 -10.88
C VAL A 515 21.48 8.65 -11.56
N GLU A 516 22.50 8.41 -12.36
CA GLU A 516 22.72 7.12 -13.04
C GLU A 516 23.91 6.39 -12.42
N GLN A 517 23.98 5.10 -12.64
CA GLN A 517 25.11 4.26 -12.29
C GLN A 517 25.42 3.36 -13.50
N LYS A 518 26.60 3.56 -14.12
CA LYS A 518 27.04 2.89 -15.35
C LYS A 518 28.30 2.06 -15.10
#